data_dfb2e0c79e8ac76a63c0df68f2ae4e42
#
_entry.id   dfb2e0c79e8ac76a63c0df68f2ae4e42
#
_cell.length_a   1.000
_cell.length_b   1.000
_cell.length_c   1.000
_cell.angle_alpha   90.00
_cell.angle_beta   90.00
_cell.angle_gamma   90.00
#
_symmetry.space_group_name_H-M   'P 1'
#
loop_
_entity.id
_entity.type
_entity.pdbx_description
1 polymer ?
#
loop_
_entity_poly.entity_id
_entity_poly.type
_entity_poly.pdbx_seq_one_letter_code
_entity_poly.pdbx_strand_id
1 'polypeptide(L)'
;MCAIWLGGAGPIMVFGLYSRFGNLTGAWCAIFFGSGFSMLGLIFQRNWAKSIYPVLEQWGTVETLNSFLETISAPFHPWIAWSMDPVKFPINSFEIYFISMVLSVGGYIAGSYLTYKPYNLERLLHRGAYADTPEVPAEPWTPRNIFSKLIGITPEYTRGDKIIAYSVFGYSIIYQIGIAFLMIVIWNAVSPWPKEWWTIKFYITSLLIPGIVGIISTVWFMIGGAYDTYRLFADLEKRSENPEDNGQVFQDNH
;
A
#
# COMPACT_ATOMS: atom_id res chain seq x y z
N MET A 1 -2.64 -13.61 0.91
CA MET A 1 -1.18 -13.43 0.77
C MET A 1 -0.78 -11.96 0.66
N CYS A 2 -1.32 -11.17 -0.30
CA CYS A 2 -0.99 -9.74 -0.43
C CYS A 2 -1.20 -8.92 0.86
N ALA A 3 -2.26 -9.19 1.64
CA ALA A 3 -2.55 -8.50 2.88
C ALA A 3 -1.44 -8.61 3.94
N ILE A 4 -0.72 -9.74 3.98
CA ILE A 4 0.37 -9.97 4.94
C ILE A 4 1.54 -9.03 4.62
N TRP A 5 1.88 -8.89 3.33
CA TRP A 5 2.98 -8.04 2.91
C TRP A 5 2.63 -6.55 2.97
N LEU A 6 1.52 -6.15 2.36
CA LEU A 6 1.11 -4.75 2.30
C LEU A 6 0.68 -4.21 3.66
N GLY A 7 0.06 -5.03 4.50
CA GLY A 7 -0.35 -4.65 5.85
C GLY A 7 0.82 -4.21 6.73
N GLY A 8 1.99 -4.87 6.62
CA GLY A 8 3.18 -4.49 7.38
C GLY A 8 4.05 -3.45 6.68
N ALA A 9 4.30 -3.60 5.37
CA ALA A 9 5.25 -2.79 4.63
C ALA A 9 4.77 -1.38 4.29
N GLY A 10 3.45 -1.19 4.08
CA GLY A 10 2.89 0.10 3.68
C GLY A 10 3.24 1.25 4.61
N PRO A 11 2.92 1.17 5.91
CA PRO A 11 3.28 2.21 6.87
C PRO A 11 4.79 2.46 6.99
N ILE A 12 5.62 1.42 6.88
CA ILE A 12 7.07 1.54 6.94
C ILE A 12 7.59 2.39 5.79
N MET A 13 7.13 2.12 4.57
CA MET A 13 7.53 2.89 3.39
C MET A 13 7.06 4.35 3.49
N VAL A 14 5.78 4.56 3.80
CA VAL A 14 5.22 5.91 3.83
C VAL A 14 5.84 6.73 4.96
N PHE A 15 5.79 6.25 6.19
CA PHE A 15 6.30 7.02 7.32
C PHE A 15 7.82 7.03 7.43
N GLY A 16 8.50 5.98 6.95
CA GLY A 16 9.96 5.95 6.91
C GLY A 16 10.56 6.98 5.97
N LEU A 17 9.91 7.25 4.83
CA LEU A 17 10.40 8.21 3.83
C LEU A 17 9.86 9.63 4.03
N TYR A 18 8.66 9.78 4.59
CA TYR A 18 7.96 11.07 4.64
C TYR A 18 7.78 11.62 6.05
N SER A 19 8.15 10.87 7.12
CA SER A 19 8.02 11.37 8.48
C SER A 19 9.38 11.47 9.19
N ARG A 20 9.50 12.47 10.09
CA ARG A 20 10.70 12.68 10.91
C ARG A 20 10.65 11.92 12.25
N PHE A 21 9.53 11.29 12.59
CA PHE A 21 9.34 10.55 13.84
C PHE A 21 9.55 9.05 13.68
N GLY A 22 9.59 8.56 12.45
CA GLY A 22 9.75 7.14 12.16
C GLY A 22 11.07 6.58 12.68
N ASN A 23 11.01 5.38 13.27
CA ASN A 23 12.20 4.67 13.75
C ASN A 23 12.04 3.14 13.62
N LEU A 24 13.12 2.42 13.94
CA LEU A 24 13.18 0.96 13.81
C LEU A 24 12.12 0.25 14.68
N THR A 25 11.84 0.75 15.89
CA THR A 25 10.83 0.16 16.79
C THR A 25 9.44 0.29 16.19
N GLY A 26 9.11 1.47 15.64
CA GLY A 26 7.86 1.66 14.90
C GLY A 26 7.71 0.71 13.71
N ALA A 27 8.79 0.51 12.94
CA ALA A 27 8.79 -0.43 11.82
C ALA A 27 8.51 -1.88 12.27
N TRP A 28 9.16 -2.34 13.34
CA TRP A 28 8.88 -3.67 13.90
C TRP A 28 7.45 -3.80 14.44
N CYS A 29 6.93 -2.78 15.11
CA CYS A 29 5.54 -2.77 15.56
C CYS A 29 4.56 -2.85 14.37
N ALA A 30 4.83 -2.13 13.29
CA ALA A 30 4.00 -2.18 12.08
C ALA A 30 3.95 -3.59 11.48
N ILE A 31 5.09 -4.27 11.34
CA ILE A 31 5.16 -5.64 10.85
C ILE A 31 4.41 -6.59 11.79
N PHE A 32 4.69 -6.51 13.08
CA PHE A 32 4.08 -7.40 14.06
C PHE A 32 2.56 -7.28 14.10
N PHE A 33 2.04 -6.06 14.20
CA PHE A 33 0.60 -5.84 14.26
C PHE A 33 -0.08 -6.01 12.90
N GLY A 34 0.51 -5.53 11.81
CA GLY A 34 -0.07 -5.63 10.47
C GLY A 34 0.02 -7.04 9.90
N SER A 35 1.23 -7.52 9.65
CA SER A 35 1.45 -8.85 9.06
C SER A 35 1.03 -9.98 10.00
N GLY A 36 1.31 -9.83 11.31
CA GLY A 36 0.93 -10.81 12.32
C GLY A 36 -0.59 -10.99 12.42
N PHE A 37 -1.34 -9.88 12.48
CA PHE A 37 -2.80 -9.94 12.52
C PHE A 37 -3.39 -10.55 11.24
N SER A 38 -2.87 -10.17 10.05
CA SER A 38 -3.29 -10.76 8.78
C SER A 38 -3.02 -12.27 8.73
N MET A 39 -1.88 -12.71 9.26
CA MET A 39 -1.52 -14.13 9.31
C MET A 39 -2.43 -14.91 10.26
N LEU A 40 -2.71 -14.37 11.44
CA LEU A 40 -3.68 -14.95 12.37
C LEU A 40 -5.06 -15.05 11.75
N GLY A 41 -5.53 -14.00 11.09
CA GLY A 41 -6.80 -14.01 10.38
C GLY A 41 -6.88 -15.10 9.31
N LEU A 42 -5.81 -15.30 8.54
CA LEU A 42 -5.74 -16.39 7.56
C LEU A 42 -5.81 -17.78 8.21
N ILE A 43 -5.09 -17.97 9.32
CA ILE A 43 -5.10 -19.25 10.07
C ILE A 43 -6.50 -19.50 10.63
N PHE A 44 -7.15 -18.50 11.21
CA PHE A 44 -8.49 -18.61 11.75
C PHE A 44 -9.52 -18.91 10.66
N GLN A 45 -9.48 -18.21 9.53
CA GLN A 45 -10.39 -18.50 8.42
C GLN A 45 -10.24 -19.92 7.89
N ARG A 46 -9.00 -20.43 7.76
CA ARG A 46 -8.76 -21.78 7.23
C ARG A 46 -9.17 -22.90 8.18
N ASN A 47 -9.01 -22.70 9.47
CA ASN A 47 -9.24 -23.73 10.47
C ASN A 47 -10.55 -23.53 11.26
N TRP A 48 -11.37 -22.54 10.85
CA TRP A 48 -12.56 -22.14 11.59
C TRP A 48 -13.52 -23.29 11.86
N ALA A 49 -14.12 -23.84 10.82
CA ALA A 49 -15.12 -24.88 10.94
C ALA A 49 -14.57 -26.22 11.49
N LYS A 50 -13.28 -26.52 11.24
CA LYS A 50 -12.71 -27.82 11.62
C LYS A 50 -12.21 -27.87 13.04
N SER A 51 -11.66 -26.76 13.54
CA SER A 51 -10.92 -26.79 14.82
C SER A 51 -11.34 -25.68 15.77
N ILE A 52 -11.51 -24.44 15.28
CA ILE A 52 -11.69 -23.29 16.16
C ILE A 52 -13.13 -23.21 16.68
N TYR A 53 -14.12 -23.25 15.78
CA TYR A 53 -15.51 -23.16 16.18
C TYR A 53 -15.95 -24.30 17.15
N PRO A 54 -15.63 -25.58 16.92
CA PRO A 54 -15.96 -26.64 17.84
C PRO A 54 -15.34 -26.49 19.24
N VAL A 55 -14.13 -25.95 19.33
CA VAL A 55 -13.47 -25.62 20.61
C VAL A 55 -14.19 -24.51 21.34
N LEU A 56 -14.58 -23.44 20.64
CA LEU A 56 -15.36 -22.36 21.22
C LEU A 56 -16.74 -22.81 21.70
N GLU A 57 -17.37 -23.72 20.97
CA GLU A 57 -18.65 -24.34 21.35
C GLU A 57 -18.51 -25.21 22.62
N GLN A 58 -17.46 -26.02 22.71
CA GLN A 58 -17.15 -26.80 23.92
C GLN A 58 -16.92 -25.92 25.14
N TRP A 59 -16.32 -24.74 24.95
CA TRP A 59 -16.09 -23.77 26.04
C TRP A 59 -17.35 -22.95 26.38
N GLY A 60 -18.42 -23.07 25.60
CA GLY A 60 -19.65 -22.31 25.81
C GLY A 60 -19.50 -20.79 25.57
N THR A 61 -18.48 -20.38 24.81
CA THR A 61 -18.12 -18.96 24.59
C THR A 61 -18.75 -18.36 23.33
N VAL A 62 -19.43 -19.15 22.51
CA VAL A 62 -19.99 -18.74 21.21
C VAL A 62 -20.97 -17.58 21.37
N GLU A 63 -21.91 -17.65 22.32
CA GLU A 63 -22.90 -16.59 22.53
C GLU A 63 -22.27 -15.29 23.00
N THR A 64 -21.30 -15.36 23.91
CA THR A 64 -20.57 -14.17 24.40
C THR A 64 -19.80 -13.51 23.28
N LEU A 65 -19.09 -14.30 22.46
CA LEU A 65 -18.37 -13.79 21.29
C LEU A 65 -19.31 -13.24 20.24
N ASN A 66 -20.47 -13.85 20.02
CA ASN A 66 -21.48 -13.35 19.09
C ASN A 66 -21.98 -11.96 19.52
N SER A 67 -22.38 -11.82 20.77
CA SER A 67 -22.84 -10.51 21.32
C SER A 67 -21.75 -9.43 21.24
N PHE A 68 -20.49 -9.82 21.47
CA PHE A 68 -19.35 -8.91 21.32
C PHE A 68 -19.14 -8.46 19.88
N LEU A 69 -19.17 -9.38 18.92
CA LEU A 69 -19.03 -9.09 17.49
C LEU A 69 -20.18 -8.21 16.97
N GLU A 70 -21.41 -8.54 17.34
CA GLU A 70 -22.60 -7.75 17.00
C GLU A 70 -22.50 -6.33 17.57
N THR A 71 -22.07 -6.18 18.83
CA THR A 71 -21.90 -4.86 19.46
C THR A 71 -20.87 -4.00 18.72
N ILE A 72 -19.72 -4.58 18.35
CA ILE A 72 -18.66 -3.85 17.65
C ILE A 72 -19.09 -3.51 16.22
N SER A 73 -19.81 -4.40 15.54
CA SER A 73 -20.25 -4.15 14.16
C SER A 73 -21.50 -3.27 14.06
N ALA A 74 -22.26 -3.11 15.14
CA ALA A 74 -23.50 -2.35 15.16
C ALA A 74 -23.41 -0.92 14.58
N PRO A 75 -22.36 -0.12 14.83
CA PRO A 75 -22.23 1.23 14.25
C PRO A 75 -22.06 1.22 12.72
N PHE A 76 -21.69 0.08 12.14
CA PHE A 76 -21.39 -0.07 10.72
C PHE A 76 -22.52 -0.75 9.93
N HIS A 77 -23.64 -1.09 10.58
CA HIS A 77 -24.80 -1.64 9.88
C HIS A 77 -25.37 -0.63 8.85
N PRO A 78 -25.88 -1.10 7.69
CA PRO A 78 -26.01 -2.49 7.26
C PRO A 78 -24.80 -3.06 6.49
N TRP A 79 -23.70 -2.29 6.34
CA TRP A 79 -22.56 -2.69 5.49
C TRP A 79 -21.68 -3.77 6.11
N ILE A 80 -21.50 -3.73 7.44
CA ILE A 80 -20.74 -4.70 8.21
C ILE A 80 -21.64 -5.25 9.30
N ALA A 81 -21.83 -6.57 9.31
CA ALA A 81 -22.56 -7.28 10.34
C ALA A 81 -21.79 -8.56 10.68
N TRP A 82 -21.16 -8.59 11.84
CA TRP A 82 -20.40 -9.74 12.29
C TRP A 82 -21.27 -10.59 13.20
N SER A 83 -21.43 -11.86 12.84
CA SER A 83 -22.15 -12.85 13.63
C SER A 83 -21.41 -14.18 13.61
N MET A 84 -21.52 -14.95 14.68
CA MET A 84 -20.91 -16.27 14.76
C MET A 84 -21.65 -17.26 13.87
N ASP A 85 -20.90 -17.94 12.99
CA ASP A 85 -21.39 -18.95 12.08
C ASP A 85 -20.50 -20.21 12.19
N PRO A 86 -21.05 -21.44 12.32
CA PRO A 86 -20.26 -22.65 12.47
C PRO A 86 -19.39 -22.98 11.24
N VAL A 87 -19.78 -22.52 10.07
CA VAL A 87 -19.09 -22.85 8.81
C VAL A 87 -18.16 -21.74 8.36
N LYS A 88 -18.57 -20.47 8.57
CA LYS A 88 -17.89 -19.31 8.03
C LYS A 88 -17.33 -18.41 9.13
N PHE A 89 -16.05 -18.03 9.00
CA PHE A 89 -15.44 -17.07 9.92
C PHE A 89 -16.16 -15.72 9.85
N PRO A 90 -16.49 -15.09 11.00
CA PRO A 90 -17.34 -13.89 11.07
C PRO A 90 -16.79 -12.68 10.30
N ILE A 91 -15.48 -12.54 10.25
CA ILE A 91 -14.81 -11.38 9.64
C ILE A 91 -14.27 -11.81 8.27
N ASN A 92 -14.65 -11.10 7.22
CA ASN A 92 -14.19 -11.45 5.87
C ASN A 92 -12.73 -11.00 5.61
N SER A 93 -12.12 -11.52 4.54
CA SER A 93 -10.70 -11.26 4.23
C SER A 93 -10.39 -9.79 3.97
N PHE A 94 -11.33 -9.02 3.41
CA PHE A 94 -11.13 -7.59 3.15
C PHE A 94 -11.19 -6.78 4.45
N GLU A 95 -12.07 -7.14 5.36
CA GLU A 95 -12.16 -6.54 6.69
C GLU A 95 -10.91 -6.83 7.52
N ILE A 96 -10.43 -8.09 7.51
CA ILE A 96 -9.15 -8.45 8.14
C ILE A 96 -8.02 -7.60 7.57
N TYR A 97 -7.97 -7.42 6.25
CA TYR A 97 -6.97 -6.59 5.61
C TYR A 97 -7.04 -5.12 6.07
N PHE A 98 -8.24 -4.56 6.10
CA PHE A 98 -8.45 -3.19 6.58
C PHE A 98 -8.03 -3.02 8.04
N ILE A 99 -8.47 -3.92 8.93
CA ILE A 99 -8.10 -3.90 10.35
C ILE A 99 -6.57 -4.02 10.50
N SER A 100 -5.93 -4.92 9.75
CA SER A 100 -4.48 -5.08 9.80
C SER A 100 -3.72 -3.83 9.37
N MET A 101 -4.22 -3.09 8.37
CA MET A 101 -3.64 -1.81 7.97
C MET A 101 -3.78 -0.76 9.08
N VAL A 102 -4.94 -0.65 9.71
CA VAL A 102 -5.16 0.29 10.82
C VAL A 102 -4.25 -0.05 12.01
N LEU A 103 -4.17 -1.33 12.37
CA LEU A 103 -3.29 -1.81 13.45
C LEU A 103 -1.80 -1.57 13.12
N SER A 104 -1.40 -1.75 11.87
CA SER A 104 -0.03 -1.50 11.42
C SER A 104 0.34 -0.02 11.51
N VAL A 105 -0.54 0.87 11.03
CA VAL A 105 -0.36 2.33 11.15
C VAL A 105 -0.30 2.75 12.62
N GLY A 106 -1.26 2.29 13.42
CA GLY A 106 -1.30 2.57 14.86
C GLY A 106 -0.05 2.06 15.59
N GLY A 107 0.36 0.83 15.30
CA GLY A 107 1.57 0.22 15.85
C GLY A 107 2.84 0.99 15.45
N TYR A 108 2.95 1.40 14.19
CA TYR A 108 4.07 2.22 13.72
C TYR A 108 4.15 3.54 14.49
N ILE A 109 3.05 4.26 14.56
CA ILE A 109 2.98 5.55 15.25
C ILE A 109 3.30 5.38 16.73
N ALA A 110 2.60 4.47 17.42
CA ALA A 110 2.81 4.23 18.86
C ALA A 110 4.25 3.80 19.16
N GLY A 111 4.79 2.81 18.44
CA GLY A 111 6.15 2.34 18.62
C GLY A 111 7.20 3.41 18.35
N SER A 112 6.97 4.25 17.34
CA SER A 112 7.86 5.35 16.99
C SER A 112 7.85 6.47 18.06
N TYR A 113 6.69 6.83 18.61
CA TYR A 113 6.62 7.85 19.66
C TYR A 113 7.12 7.36 21.02
N LEU A 114 6.88 6.10 21.40
CA LEU A 114 7.38 5.53 22.64
C LEU A 114 8.90 5.46 22.70
N THR A 115 9.55 5.32 21.56
CA THR A 115 11.01 5.23 21.46
C THR A 115 11.60 6.36 20.62
N TYR A 116 10.97 7.53 20.67
CA TYR A 116 11.32 8.67 19.82
C TYR A 116 12.80 9.04 19.93
N LYS A 117 13.45 9.05 18.79
CA LYS A 117 14.80 9.61 18.61
C LYS A 117 14.76 10.55 17.41
N PRO A 118 15.21 11.80 17.58
CA PRO A 118 15.24 12.75 16.47
C PRO A 118 16.14 12.19 15.37
N TYR A 119 15.61 12.12 14.15
CA TYR A 119 16.33 11.67 12.98
C TYR A 119 16.38 12.76 11.92
N ASN A 120 17.54 12.96 11.33
CA ASN A 120 17.71 13.96 10.29
C ASN A 120 17.32 13.36 8.92
N LEU A 121 16.07 13.57 8.52
CA LEU A 121 15.53 13.08 7.26
C LEU A 121 16.21 13.74 6.04
N GLU A 122 16.69 14.98 6.16
CA GLU A 122 17.36 15.70 5.08
C GLU A 122 18.66 15.00 4.65
N ARG A 123 19.35 14.37 5.63
CA ARG A 123 20.54 13.56 5.36
C ARG A 123 20.20 12.29 4.56
N LEU A 124 19.10 11.62 4.90
CA LEU A 124 18.65 10.43 4.17
C LEU A 124 18.22 10.76 2.73
N LEU A 125 17.56 11.90 2.56
CA LEU A 125 17.00 12.32 1.27
C LEU A 125 17.96 13.19 0.45
N HIS A 126 19.21 13.38 0.90
CA HIS A 126 20.24 14.21 0.25
C HIS A 126 19.69 15.61 -0.10
N ARG A 127 19.07 16.29 0.88
CA ARG A 127 18.45 17.60 0.71
C ARG A 127 19.13 18.68 1.52
N GLY A 128 18.97 19.93 1.12
CA GLY A 128 19.54 21.10 1.82
C GLY A 128 21.07 21.03 1.91
N ALA A 129 21.62 21.01 3.12
CA ALA A 129 23.07 20.93 3.35
C ALA A 129 23.72 19.61 2.88
N TYR A 130 22.93 18.58 2.61
CA TYR A 130 23.38 17.26 2.15
C TYR A 130 23.04 17.00 0.68
N ALA A 131 22.66 18.02 -0.08
CA ALA A 131 22.34 17.88 -1.49
C ALA A 131 23.64 17.81 -2.32
N ASP A 132 23.80 16.77 -3.12
CA ASP A 132 24.94 16.61 -4.04
C ASP A 132 24.91 17.61 -5.20
N THR A 133 23.72 18.14 -5.51
CA THR A 133 23.50 19.15 -6.54
C THR A 133 22.68 20.32 -5.99
N PRO A 134 22.90 21.56 -6.49
CA PRO A 134 22.10 22.70 -6.08
C PRO A 134 20.61 22.41 -6.27
N GLU A 135 19.82 22.57 -5.22
CA GLU A 135 18.36 22.42 -5.32
C GLU A 135 17.79 23.40 -6.34
N VAL A 136 17.18 22.88 -7.38
CA VAL A 136 16.41 23.71 -8.32
C VAL A 136 15.20 24.24 -7.56
N PRO A 137 15.00 25.56 -7.50
CA PRO A 137 13.86 26.13 -6.79
C PRO A 137 12.55 25.51 -7.28
N ALA A 138 11.74 25.01 -6.36
CA ALA A 138 10.46 24.39 -6.71
C ALA A 138 9.58 25.45 -7.41
N GLU A 139 9.23 25.23 -8.66
CA GLU A 139 8.30 26.10 -9.37
C GLU A 139 7.00 26.30 -8.58
N PRO A 140 6.41 27.50 -8.55
CA PRO A 140 5.13 27.72 -7.87
C PRO A 140 4.02 26.86 -8.50
N TRP A 141 3.02 26.48 -7.68
CA TRP A 141 1.85 25.77 -8.16
C TRP A 141 1.00 26.70 -9.04
N THR A 142 0.72 26.27 -10.26
CA THR A 142 -0.13 26.98 -11.22
C THR A 142 -1.18 26.02 -11.77
N PRO A 143 -2.36 26.51 -12.22
CA PRO A 143 -3.36 25.63 -12.84
C PRO A 143 -2.82 24.85 -14.05
N ARG A 144 -1.76 25.38 -14.70
CA ARG A 144 -1.15 24.76 -15.87
C ARG A 144 -0.23 23.59 -15.53
N ASN A 145 0.41 23.62 -14.36
CA ASN A 145 1.38 22.59 -13.96
C ASN A 145 0.89 21.68 -12.84
N ILE A 146 -0.38 21.85 -12.40
CA ILE A 146 -0.94 21.07 -11.28
C ILE A 146 -0.88 19.56 -11.53
N PHE A 147 -1.21 19.11 -12.73
CA PHE A 147 -1.18 17.67 -13.06
C PHE A 147 0.24 17.14 -13.17
N SER A 148 1.16 17.87 -13.80
CA SER A 148 2.56 17.45 -13.89
C SER A 148 3.23 17.39 -12.51
N LYS A 149 2.91 18.31 -11.62
CA LYS A 149 3.39 18.30 -10.23
C LYS A 149 2.75 17.22 -9.38
N LEU A 150 1.44 16.99 -9.54
CA LEU A 150 0.73 15.93 -8.83
C LEU A 150 1.27 14.54 -9.21
N ILE A 151 1.63 14.37 -10.48
CA ILE A 151 2.24 13.14 -11.01
C ILE A 151 3.73 13.04 -10.65
N GLY A 152 4.39 14.15 -10.29
CA GLY A 152 5.81 14.20 -9.97
C GLY A 152 6.71 14.27 -11.21
N ILE A 153 6.21 14.86 -12.31
CA ILE A 153 7.01 15.02 -13.54
C ILE A 153 8.08 16.10 -13.33
N THR A 154 9.34 15.69 -13.46
CA THR A 154 10.51 16.59 -13.42
C THR A 154 10.98 16.99 -14.83
N PRO A 155 11.83 18.02 -14.98
CA PRO A 155 12.43 18.39 -16.26
C PRO A 155 13.23 17.25 -16.93
N GLU A 156 13.74 16.32 -16.16
CA GLU A 156 14.55 15.19 -16.63
C GLU A 156 13.74 14.13 -17.38
N TYR A 157 12.41 14.12 -17.23
CA TYR A 157 11.53 13.17 -17.88
C TYR A 157 11.58 13.32 -19.40
N THR A 158 11.92 12.24 -20.08
CA THR A 158 11.79 12.15 -21.55
C THR A 158 10.32 12.20 -21.98
N ARG A 159 10.07 12.32 -23.28
CA ARG A 159 8.69 12.27 -23.81
C ARG A 159 8.03 10.93 -23.53
N GLY A 160 8.79 9.83 -23.59
CA GLY A 160 8.30 8.49 -23.26
C GLY A 160 7.90 8.36 -21.81
N ASP A 161 8.74 8.84 -20.89
CA ASP A 161 8.47 8.80 -19.44
C ASP A 161 7.21 9.60 -19.08
N LYS A 162 7.02 10.76 -19.71
CA LYS A 162 5.81 11.59 -19.53
C LYS A 162 4.55 10.85 -19.99
N ILE A 163 4.60 10.16 -21.14
CA ILE A 163 3.46 9.37 -21.64
C ILE A 163 3.13 8.24 -20.66
N ILE A 164 4.13 7.53 -20.17
CA ILE A 164 3.94 6.45 -19.18
C ILE A 164 3.34 7.02 -17.89
N ALA A 165 3.92 8.09 -17.34
CA ALA A 165 3.45 8.73 -16.10
C ALA A 165 1.99 9.20 -16.21
N TYR A 166 1.63 9.88 -17.29
CA TYR A 166 0.24 10.29 -17.55
C TYR A 166 -0.69 9.09 -17.77
N SER A 167 -0.24 8.04 -18.44
CA SER A 167 -1.04 6.83 -18.65
C SER A 167 -1.34 6.11 -17.34
N VAL A 168 -0.34 5.97 -16.46
CA VAL A 168 -0.50 5.37 -15.12
C VAL A 168 -1.46 6.21 -14.28
N PHE A 169 -1.31 7.53 -14.27
CA PHE A 169 -2.23 8.43 -13.57
C PHE A 169 -3.65 8.33 -14.12
N GLY A 170 -3.81 8.39 -15.44
CA GLY A 170 -5.11 8.25 -16.10
C GLY A 170 -5.79 6.91 -15.78
N TYR A 171 -5.03 5.82 -15.81
CA TYR A 171 -5.55 4.50 -15.44
C TYR A 171 -5.93 4.42 -13.96
N SER A 172 -5.07 4.88 -13.05
CA SER A 172 -5.29 4.72 -11.60
C SER A 172 -6.36 5.67 -11.06
N ILE A 173 -6.33 6.93 -11.45
CA ILE A 173 -7.23 7.95 -10.89
C ILE A 173 -8.49 8.11 -11.73
N ILE A 174 -8.34 8.38 -13.04
CA ILE A 174 -9.51 8.67 -13.88
C ILE A 174 -10.33 7.42 -14.12
N TYR A 175 -9.68 6.33 -14.54
CA TYR A 175 -10.40 5.09 -14.84
C TYR A 175 -10.81 4.34 -13.57
N GLN A 176 -9.89 3.96 -12.70
CA GLN A 176 -10.21 3.10 -11.54
C GLN A 176 -11.08 3.81 -10.50
N ILE A 177 -10.70 5.03 -10.08
CA ILE A 177 -11.47 5.77 -9.08
C ILE A 177 -12.66 6.49 -9.71
N GLY A 178 -12.45 7.25 -10.80
CA GLY A 178 -13.48 8.06 -11.41
C GLY A 178 -14.56 7.22 -12.09
N ILE A 179 -14.18 6.37 -13.05
CA ILE A 179 -15.13 5.62 -13.88
C ILE A 179 -15.56 4.32 -13.21
N ALA A 180 -14.63 3.45 -12.88
CA ALA A 180 -14.92 2.09 -12.40
C ALA A 180 -15.46 2.04 -10.96
N PHE A 181 -15.32 3.10 -10.19
CA PHE A 181 -15.86 3.19 -8.84
C PHE A 181 -16.88 4.32 -8.71
N LEU A 182 -16.50 5.60 -8.71
CA LEU A 182 -17.41 6.71 -8.39
C LEU A 182 -18.60 6.82 -9.34
N MET A 183 -18.37 6.80 -10.66
CA MET A 183 -19.45 6.92 -11.64
C MET A 183 -20.45 5.77 -11.50
N ILE A 184 -19.97 4.55 -11.29
CA ILE A 184 -20.81 3.36 -11.15
C ILE A 184 -21.60 3.40 -9.83
N VAL A 185 -20.97 3.81 -8.72
CA VAL A 185 -21.65 3.96 -7.42
C VAL A 185 -22.77 5.00 -7.52
N ILE A 186 -22.50 6.16 -8.11
CA ILE A 186 -23.50 7.22 -8.31
C ILE A 186 -24.65 6.72 -9.20
N TRP A 187 -24.32 6.08 -10.32
CA TRP A 187 -25.33 5.54 -11.22
C TRP A 187 -26.22 4.51 -10.53
N ASN A 188 -25.60 3.55 -9.83
CA ASN A 188 -26.35 2.52 -9.12
C ASN A 188 -27.22 3.07 -7.97
N ALA A 189 -26.83 4.19 -7.35
CA ALA A 189 -27.63 4.88 -6.35
C ALA A 189 -28.88 5.52 -6.95
N VAL A 190 -28.81 6.00 -8.19
CA VAL A 190 -29.95 6.63 -8.91
C VAL A 190 -30.82 5.57 -9.59
N SER A 191 -30.19 4.58 -10.23
CA SER A 191 -30.86 3.50 -10.96
C SER A 191 -30.15 2.18 -10.64
N PRO A 192 -30.69 1.37 -9.73
CA PRO A 192 -30.06 0.11 -9.32
C PRO A 192 -29.83 -0.84 -10.50
N TRP A 193 -28.63 -1.36 -10.58
CA TRP A 193 -28.22 -2.26 -11.64
C TRP A 193 -28.73 -3.68 -11.40
N PRO A 194 -29.18 -4.40 -12.46
CA PRO A 194 -29.45 -5.83 -12.38
C PRO A 194 -28.18 -6.62 -12.11
N LYS A 195 -28.30 -7.83 -11.56
CA LYS A 195 -27.15 -8.68 -11.17
C LYS A 195 -26.22 -8.99 -12.34
N GLU A 196 -26.76 -9.13 -13.51
CA GLU A 196 -26.05 -9.43 -14.76
C GLU A 196 -25.03 -8.32 -15.09
N TRP A 197 -25.40 -7.06 -14.90
CA TRP A 197 -24.53 -5.91 -15.13
C TRP A 197 -23.36 -5.86 -14.15
N TRP A 198 -23.61 -6.21 -12.89
CA TRP A 198 -22.56 -6.33 -11.89
C TRP A 198 -21.56 -7.43 -12.26
N THR A 199 -22.04 -8.58 -12.74
CA THR A 199 -21.20 -9.68 -13.20
C THR A 199 -20.32 -9.24 -14.36
N ILE A 200 -20.90 -8.60 -15.38
CA ILE A 200 -20.16 -8.08 -16.54
C ILE A 200 -19.13 -7.03 -16.08
N LYS A 201 -19.55 -6.09 -15.23
CA LYS A 201 -18.66 -5.06 -14.69
C LYS A 201 -17.46 -5.67 -13.99
N PHE A 202 -17.67 -6.60 -13.08
CA PHE A 202 -16.55 -7.24 -12.36
C PHE A 202 -15.65 -8.04 -13.30
N TYR A 203 -16.22 -8.74 -14.26
CA TYR A 203 -15.44 -9.47 -15.27
C TYR A 203 -14.52 -8.52 -16.07
N ILE A 204 -15.06 -7.42 -16.56
CA ILE A 204 -14.30 -6.44 -17.34
C ILE A 204 -13.26 -5.72 -16.47
N THR A 205 -13.68 -5.15 -15.31
CA THR A 205 -12.81 -4.27 -14.51
C THR A 205 -11.81 -5.02 -13.64
N SER A 206 -12.11 -6.25 -13.25
CA SER A 206 -11.25 -7.02 -12.32
C SER A 206 -10.48 -8.16 -12.98
N LEU A 207 -10.89 -8.59 -14.17
CA LEU A 207 -10.22 -9.67 -14.89
C LEU A 207 -9.65 -9.21 -16.24
N LEU A 208 -10.51 -8.72 -17.15
CA LEU A 208 -10.10 -8.46 -18.54
C LEU A 208 -9.09 -7.30 -18.62
N ILE A 209 -9.44 -6.13 -18.10
CA ILE A 209 -8.57 -4.94 -18.18
C ILE A 209 -7.28 -5.12 -17.38
N PRO A 210 -7.30 -5.53 -16.09
CA PRO A 210 -6.07 -5.80 -15.36
C PRO A 210 -5.23 -6.91 -15.99
N GLY A 211 -5.84 -7.93 -16.58
CA GLY A 211 -5.13 -8.98 -17.30
C GLY A 211 -4.37 -8.45 -18.51
N ILE A 212 -5.00 -7.63 -19.36
CA ILE A 212 -4.35 -7.00 -20.51
C ILE A 212 -3.22 -6.06 -20.05
N VAL A 213 -3.50 -5.18 -19.08
CA VAL A 213 -2.50 -4.27 -18.51
C VAL A 213 -1.34 -5.06 -17.89
N GLY A 214 -1.63 -6.14 -17.17
CA GLY A 214 -0.62 -7.02 -16.58
C GLY A 214 0.29 -7.66 -17.62
N ILE A 215 -0.25 -8.18 -18.71
CA ILE A 215 0.57 -8.76 -19.81
C ILE A 215 1.47 -7.69 -20.43
N ILE A 216 0.92 -6.52 -20.77
CA ILE A 216 1.69 -5.42 -21.36
C ILE A 216 2.79 -4.96 -20.42
N SER A 217 2.46 -4.76 -19.14
CA SER A 217 3.42 -4.33 -18.11
C SER A 217 4.52 -5.36 -17.91
N THR A 218 4.18 -6.65 -17.87
CA THR A 218 5.16 -7.74 -17.69
C THR A 218 6.17 -7.74 -18.82
N VAL A 219 5.70 -7.68 -20.08
CA VAL A 219 6.60 -7.63 -21.25
C VAL A 219 7.49 -6.38 -21.20
N TRP A 220 6.91 -5.23 -20.87
CA TRP A 220 7.66 -3.98 -20.73
C TRP A 220 8.75 -4.07 -19.66
N PHE A 221 8.41 -4.54 -18.47
CA PHE A 221 9.39 -4.67 -17.37
C PHE A 221 10.47 -5.73 -17.67
N MET A 222 10.13 -6.80 -18.36
CA MET A 222 11.13 -7.79 -18.77
C MET A 222 12.16 -7.19 -19.73
N ILE A 223 11.71 -6.44 -20.73
CA ILE A 223 12.60 -5.80 -21.71
C ILE A 223 13.41 -4.68 -21.04
N GLY A 224 12.74 -3.78 -20.31
CA GLY A 224 13.38 -2.67 -19.61
C GLY A 224 14.37 -3.14 -18.55
N GLY A 225 13.97 -4.08 -17.70
CA GLY A 225 14.83 -4.63 -16.67
C GLY A 225 16.05 -5.38 -17.20
N ALA A 226 15.92 -6.10 -18.33
CA ALA A 226 17.07 -6.72 -18.97
C ALA A 226 18.04 -5.67 -19.51
N TYR A 227 17.53 -4.61 -20.12
CA TYR A 227 18.34 -3.50 -20.62
C TYR A 227 19.05 -2.72 -19.51
N ASP A 228 18.33 -2.39 -18.44
CA ASP A 228 18.87 -1.68 -17.29
C ASP A 228 19.92 -2.52 -16.55
N THR A 229 19.68 -3.83 -16.42
CA THR A 229 20.66 -4.77 -15.85
C THR A 229 21.94 -4.80 -16.67
N TYR A 230 21.80 -4.88 -17.99
CA TYR A 230 22.98 -4.84 -18.87
C TYR A 230 23.77 -3.52 -18.72
N ARG A 231 23.08 -2.38 -18.69
CA ARG A 231 23.73 -1.07 -18.45
C ARG A 231 24.40 -0.99 -17.11
N LEU A 232 23.73 -1.46 -16.06
CA LEU A 232 24.29 -1.49 -14.70
C LEU A 232 25.63 -2.24 -14.67
N PHE A 233 25.70 -3.43 -15.25
CA PHE A 233 26.98 -4.17 -15.30
C PHE A 233 28.04 -3.47 -16.14
N ALA A 234 27.67 -2.88 -17.27
CA ALA A 234 28.60 -2.14 -18.10
C ALA A 234 29.14 -0.86 -17.42
N ASP A 235 28.32 -0.22 -16.59
CA ASP A 235 28.72 0.96 -15.83
C ASP A 235 29.54 0.58 -14.59
N LEU A 236 29.23 -0.55 -13.91
CA LEU A 236 30.03 -1.10 -12.83
C LEU A 236 31.44 -1.50 -13.30
N GLU A 237 31.57 -2.06 -14.49
CA GLU A 237 32.88 -2.43 -15.07
C GLU A 237 33.79 -1.20 -15.27
N LYS A 238 33.19 -0.03 -15.52
CA LYS A 238 33.91 1.25 -15.71
C LYS A 238 34.18 2.00 -14.43
N ARG A 239 33.51 1.64 -13.35
CA ARG A 239 33.62 2.34 -12.06
C ARG A 239 34.93 1.95 -11.36
N SER A 240 35.76 2.91 -11.04
CA SER A 240 36.89 2.69 -10.14
C SER A 240 36.37 2.51 -8.71
N GLU A 241 36.75 1.43 -8.05
CA GLU A 241 36.45 1.22 -6.64
C GLU A 241 37.13 2.30 -5.80
N ASN A 242 36.36 3.02 -5.00
CA ASN A 242 36.90 3.86 -3.95
C ASN A 242 36.74 3.13 -2.62
N PRO A 243 37.82 2.58 -2.03
CA PRO A 243 37.75 1.81 -0.76
C PRO A 243 37.24 2.64 0.42
N GLU A 244 37.30 3.97 0.33
CA GLU A 244 36.83 4.89 1.38
C GLU A 244 35.35 5.24 1.27
N ASP A 245 34.70 4.92 0.15
CA ASP A 245 33.26 5.15 -0.06
C ASP A 245 32.45 4.04 0.63
N ASN A 246 32.09 4.29 1.89
CA ASN A 246 31.24 3.39 2.68
C ASN A 246 29.72 3.70 2.53
N GLY A 247 29.35 4.54 1.56
CA GLY A 247 27.97 4.96 1.32
C GLY A 247 27.40 5.92 2.37
N GLN A 248 28.23 6.46 3.28
CA GLN A 248 27.82 7.45 4.27
C GLN A 248 28.16 8.85 3.79
N VAL A 249 27.21 9.76 3.87
CA VAL A 249 27.43 11.18 3.60
C VAL A 249 28.01 11.81 4.86
N PHE A 250 29.29 12.19 4.81
CA PHE A 250 29.94 12.94 5.88
C PHE A 250 29.80 14.44 5.59
N GLN A 251 29.47 15.20 6.62
CA GLN A 251 29.53 16.66 6.56
C GLN A 251 30.99 17.05 6.69
N ASP A 252 31.60 17.57 5.63
CA ASP A 252 32.91 18.20 5.75
C ASP A 252 32.76 19.41 6.66
N ASN A 253 33.42 19.33 7.83
CA ASN A 253 33.53 20.46 8.74
C ASN A 253 34.44 21.53 8.11
N HIS A 254 33.85 22.46 7.36
CA HIS A 254 34.49 23.71 6.97
C HIS A 254 34.09 24.84 7.92
#